data_432e18da14eb9cfcbda719f2a704ac4e
#
_entry.id   432e18da14eb9cfcbda719f2a704ac4e
#
_cell.length_a   1.000
_cell.length_b   1.000
_cell.length_c   1.000
_cell.angle_alpha   90.00
_cell.angle_beta   90.00
_cell.angle_gamma   90.00
#
_symmetry.space_group_name_H-M   'P 1'
#
loop_
_entity.id
_entity.type
_entity.pdbx_description
1 polymer ?
#
loop_
_entity_poly.entity_id
_entity_poly.type
_entity_poly.pdbx_seq_one_letter_code
_entity_poly.pdbx_strand_id
1 'polypeptide(L)'
;MKKAISISVNSVDHQHEVEPRLLLVHYLRDVLGLTGTHIGCETSLCGACTILVDGQAVKSCTMLAVQADGSEITTIEGLVKDGELHPMQEGFWERHGLQCGYCTPGMIMAATQIIERNADPSREEIRHGLEGNLCRCTGYQHIVEAVEYAAKKSRV
;
A
#
# COMPACT_ATOMS: atom_id res chain seq x y z
N MET A 1 28.67 -3.31 8.75
CA MET A 1 28.22 -4.34 9.73
C MET A 1 26.74 -4.52 9.50
N LYS A 2 26.31 -5.73 9.17
CA LYS A 2 24.89 -6.04 8.93
C LYS A 2 24.12 -6.15 10.25
N LYS A 3 22.82 -5.92 10.22
CA LYS A 3 21.89 -6.15 11.34
C LYS A 3 20.91 -7.26 10.99
N ALA A 4 20.67 -8.17 11.93
CA ALA A 4 19.61 -9.14 11.84
C ALA A 4 18.26 -8.44 12.07
N ILE A 5 17.28 -8.75 11.24
CA ILE A 5 15.88 -8.31 11.35
C ILE A 5 14.94 -9.50 11.20
N SER A 6 13.79 -9.41 11.84
CA SER A 6 12.70 -10.37 11.73
C SER A 6 11.42 -9.60 11.44
N ILE A 7 10.85 -9.77 10.25
CA ILE A 7 9.67 -9.03 9.78
C ILE A 7 8.66 -10.03 9.22
N SER A 8 7.39 -9.89 9.61
CA SER A 8 6.30 -10.63 8.97
C SER A 8 5.79 -9.84 7.77
N VAL A 9 5.85 -10.41 6.57
CA VAL A 9 5.35 -9.76 5.34
C VAL A 9 4.30 -10.65 4.70
N ASN A 10 3.08 -10.12 4.57
CA ASN A 10 1.93 -10.85 4.02
C ASN A 10 1.71 -12.20 4.74
N SER A 11 1.81 -12.19 6.08
CA SER A 11 1.68 -13.36 6.96
C SER A 11 2.78 -14.41 6.79
N VAL A 12 3.92 -14.05 6.17
CA VAL A 12 5.11 -14.91 6.07
C VAL A 12 6.26 -14.28 6.85
N ASP A 13 6.85 -15.02 7.77
CA ASP A 13 7.97 -14.55 8.57
C ASP A 13 9.28 -14.63 7.79
N HIS A 14 10.01 -13.52 7.77
CA HIS A 14 11.30 -13.38 7.11
C HIS A 14 12.38 -12.99 8.11
N GLN A 15 13.50 -13.70 8.09
CA GLN A 15 14.68 -13.40 8.91
C GLN A 15 15.88 -13.19 8.00
N HIS A 16 16.45 -11.99 8.02
CA HIS A 16 17.57 -11.62 7.18
C HIS A 16 18.60 -10.75 7.91
N GLU A 17 19.84 -10.82 7.47
CA GLU A 17 20.87 -9.84 7.81
C GLU A 17 20.95 -8.76 6.72
N VAL A 18 20.64 -7.54 7.07
CA VAL A 18 20.59 -6.41 6.14
C VAL A 18 21.56 -5.30 6.49
N GLU A 19 21.97 -4.53 5.49
CA GLU A 19 22.69 -3.27 5.73
C GLU A 19 21.76 -2.29 6.48
N PRO A 20 22.23 -1.61 7.54
CA PRO A 20 21.38 -0.69 8.33
C PRO A 20 20.75 0.45 7.53
N ARG A 21 21.35 0.82 6.39
CA ARG A 21 20.87 1.86 5.47
C ARG A 21 19.90 1.35 4.39
N LEU A 22 19.58 0.05 4.36
CA LEU A 22 18.69 -0.51 3.36
C LEU A 22 17.28 0.05 3.58
N LEU A 23 16.71 0.68 2.54
CA LEU A 23 15.34 1.18 2.55
C LEU A 23 14.35 0.00 2.53
N LEU A 24 13.24 0.15 3.22
CA LEU A 24 12.22 -0.89 3.30
C LEU A 24 11.65 -1.25 1.93
N VAL A 25 11.45 -0.27 1.03
CA VAL A 25 10.99 -0.52 -0.33
C VAL A 25 11.96 -1.41 -1.11
N HIS A 26 13.26 -1.23 -0.97
CA HIS A 26 14.27 -2.07 -1.61
C HIS A 26 14.35 -3.45 -0.97
N TYR A 27 14.16 -3.55 0.34
CA TYR A 27 14.04 -4.85 1.01
C TYR A 27 12.87 -5.66 0.45
N LEU A 28 11.68 -5.05 0.32
CA LEU A 28 10.51 -5.73 -0.24
C LEU A 28 10.72 -6.16 -1.70
N ARG A 29 11.25 -5.25 -2.54
CA ARG A 29 11.38 -5.48 -3.97
C ARG A 29 12.55 -6.38 -4.35
N ASP A 30 13.74 -6.08 -3.78
CA ASP A 30 15.00 -6.65 -4.26
C ASP A 30 15.44 -7.87 -3.43
N VAL A 31 15.05 -7.94 -2.14
CA VAL A 31 15.37 -9.08 -1.26
C VAL A 31 14.24 -10.10 -1.25
N LEU A 32 12.98 -9.65 -1.10
CA LEU A 32 11.82 -10.55 -1.05
C LEU A 32 11.18 -10.81 -2.42
N GLY A 33 11.52 -10.03 -3.45
CA GLY A 33 10.94 -10.17 -4.79
C GLY A 33 9.50 -9.66 -4.92
N LEU A 34 8.98 -8.93 -3.91
CA LEU A 34 7.64 -8.36 -3.91
C LEU A 34 7.63 -7.03 -4.67
N THR A 35 7.49 -7.10 -5.98
CA THR A 35 7.64 -5.95 -6.89
C THR A 35 6.38 -5.11 -7.06
N GLY A 36 5.25 -5.50 -6.48
CA GLY A 36 3.98 -4.77 -6.53
C GLY A 36 4.04 -3.40 -5.83
N THR A 37 4.92 -3.22 -4.85
CA THR A 37 5.22 -1.91 -4.28
C THR A 37 6.14 -1.13 -5.22
N HIS A 38 5.67 -0.01 -5.79
CA HIS A 38 6.41 0.77 -6.78
C HIS A 38 7.26 1.90 -6.15
N ILE A 39 8.27 2.36 -6.89
CA ILE A 39 9.13 3.48 -6.50
C ILE A 39 8.96 4.60 -7.53
N GLY A 40 8.42 5.77 -7.11
CA GLY A 40 8.24 6.91 -8.00
C GLY A 40 9.17 8.09 -7.71
N CYS A 41 9.42 8.41 -6.45
CA CYS A 41 10.18 9.61 -6.09
C CYS A 41 11.31 9.42 -5.07
N GLU A 42 11.23 8.38 -4.23
CA GLU A 42 12.14 8.13 -3.08
C GLU A 42 12.24 9.31 -2.07
N THR A 43 11.20 10.14 -2.03
CA THR A 43 11.14 11.35 -1.17
C THR A 43 9.85 11.48 -0.37
N SER A 44 9.08 10.40 -0.25
CA SER A 44 7.75 10.34 0.40
C SER A 44 6.64 11.19 -0.23
N LEU A 45 6.88 11.85 -1.38
CA LEU A 45 5.91 12.76 -1.98
C LEU A 45 4.85 12.05 -2.82
N CYS A 46 5.25 11.09 -3.68
CA CYS A 46 4.32 10.53 -4.68
C CYS A 46 3.37 9.46 -4.16
N GLY A 47 3.72 8.74 -3.10
CA GLY A 47 2.89 7.69 -2.52
C GLY A 47 2.87 6.35 -3.26
N ALA A 48 3.59 6.19 -4.37
CA ALA A 48 3.63 4.92 -5.11
C ALA A 48 4.15 3.74 -4.27
N CYS A 49 4.97 4.02 -3.26
CA CYS A 49 5.56 3.05 -2.35
C CYS A 49 4.76 2.81 -1.06
N THR A 50 3.52 3.27 -0.98
CA THR A 50 2.68 3.08 0.21
C THR A 50 2.40 1.60 0.46
N ILE A 51 2.62 1.17 1.69
CA ILE A 51 2.32 -0.15 2.24
C ILE A 51 1.64 0.02 3.60
N LEU A 52 1.12 -1.05 4.20
CA LEU A 52 0.71 -1.03 5.60
C LEU A 52 1.82 -1.62 6.46
N VAL A 53 2.18 -0.93 7.53
CA VAL A 53 3.04 -1.42 8.62
C VAL A 53 2.21 -1.35 9.89
N ASP A 54 1.98 -2.50 10.52
CA ASP A 54 1.11 -2.63 11.70
C ASP A 54 -0.26 -1.96 11.49
N GLY A 55 -0.85 -2.14 10.29
CA GLY A 55 -2.12 -1.56 9.87
C GLY A 55 -2.08 -0.07 9.51
N GLN A 56 -0.92 0.59 9.53
CA GLN A 56 -0.79 2.02 9.20
C GLN A 56 -0.15 2.21 7.82
N ALA A 57 -0.77 3.05 6.98
CA ALA A 57 -0.21 3.40 5.67
C ALA A 57 1.05 4.25 5.83
N VAL A 58 2.18 3.74 5.35
CA VAL A 58 3.48 4.41 5.39
C VAL A 58 4.15 4.41 4.03
N LYS A 59 5.06 5.37 3.82
CA LYS A 59 5.88 5.48 2.60
C LYS A 59 7.17 4.68 2.80
N SER A 60 7.24 3.48 2.25
CA SER A 60 8.37 2.57 2.43
C SER A 60 9.70 3.07 1.86
N CYS A 61 9.67 4.07 0.96
CA CYS A 61 10.89 4.65 0.37
C CYS A 61 11.68 5.58 1.31
N THR A 62 11.15 5.92 2.47
CA THR A 62 11.83 6.75 3.48
C THR A 62 11.90 6.08 4.86
N MET A 63 11.55 4.80 4.92
CA MET A 63 11.71 3.95 6.09
C MET A 63 12.87 2.97 5.86
N LEU A 64 13.72 2.78 6.85
CA LEU A 64 14.77 1.77 6.80
C LEU A 64 14.21 0.39 7.15
N ALA A 65 14.71 -0.66 6.51
CA ALA A 65 14.29 -2.03 6.82
C ALA A 65 14.50 -2.41 8.30
N VAL A 66 15.57 -1.89 8.90
CA VAL A 66 15.88 -2.10 10.34
C VAL A 66 14.87 -1.42 11.29
N GLN A 67 14.11 -0.43 10.82
CA GLN A 67 13.05 0.21 11.60
C GLN A 67 11.76 -0.60 11.62
N ALA A 68 11.60 -1.51 10.66
CA ALA A 68 10.46 -2.42 10.57
C ALA A 68 10.71 -3.76 11.28
N ASP A 69 11.81 -3.91 12.00
CA ASP A 69 12.10 -5.12 12.77
C ASP A 69 11.01 -5.39 13.80
N GLY A 70 10.45 -6.60 13.79
CA GLY A 70 9.32 -7.01 14.63
C GLY A 70 7.94 -6.57 14.15
N SER A 71 7.83 -5.84 13.02
CA SER A 71 6.55 -5.36 12.50
C SER A 71 5.87 -6.37 11.58
N GLU A 72 4.54 -6.21 11.45
CA GLU A 72 3.72 -6.86 10.43
C GLU A 72 3.51 -5.93 9.24
N ILE A 73 3.91 -6.37 8.05
CA ILE A 73 3.81 -5.61 6.80
C ILE A 73 2.79 -6.27 5.87
N THR A 74 1.89 -5.44 5.33
CA THR A 74 1.01 -5.85 4.22
C THR A 74 1.36 -5.03 2.99
N THR A 75 1.65 -5.73 1.89
CA THR A 75 1.83 -5.14 0.56
C THR A 75 0.60 -5.43 -0.32
N ILE A 76 0.57 -4.87 -1.52
CA ILE A 76 -0.54 -5.09 -2.47
C ILE A 76 -0.76 -6.58 -2.78
N GLU A 77 0.32 -7.37 -2.80
CA GLU A 77 0.26 -8.81 -3.02
C GLU A 77 -0.45 -9.56 -1.89
N GLY A 78 -0.37 -9.03 -0.67
CA GLY A 78 -1.00 -9.64 0.52
C GLY A 78 -2.49 -9.34 0.69
N LEU A 79 -3.08 -8.50 -0.16
CA LEU A 79 -4.50 -8.20 -0.08
C LEU A 79 -5.39 -9.30 -0.68
N VAL A 80 -4.89 -10.06 -1.64
CA VAL A 80 -5.59 -11.21 -2.22
C VAL A 80 -5.65 -12.34 -1.19
N LYS A 81 -6.85 -12.86 -0.92
CA LYS A 81 -7.06 -13.99 -0.01
C LYS A 81 -7.84 -15.08 -0.74
N ASP A 82 -7.39 -16.31 -0.66
CA ASP A 82 -8.03 -17.49 -1.24
C ASP A 82 -8.31 -17.36 -2.76
N GLY A 83 -7.50 -16.57 -3.48
CA GLY A 83 -7.66 -16.30 -4.90
C GLY A 83 -8.70 -15.21 -5.23
N GLU A 84 -9.32 -14.61 -4.22
CA GLU A 84 -10.28 -13.52 -4.41
C GLU A 84 -9.63 -12.15 -4.18
N LEU A 85 -10.02 -11.19 -5.05
CA LEU A 85 -9.57 -9.81 -4.93
C LEU A 85 -10.15 -9.17 -3.66
N HIS A 86 -9.34 -8.37 -2.99
CA HIS A 86 -9.83 -7.51 -1.93
C HIS A 86 -10.86 -6.51 -2.50
N PRO A 87 -11.92 -6.13 -1.75
CA PRO A 87 -12.94 -5.17 -2.23
C PRO A 87 -12.37 -3.88 -2.81
N MET A 88 -11.24 -3.40 -2.29
CA MET A 88 -10.55 -2.23 -2.82
C MET A 88 -9.94 -2.49 -4.21
N GLN A 89 -9.30 -3.64 -4.42
CA GLN A 89 -8.77 -4.03 -5.73
C GLN A 89 -9.89 -4.17 -6.76
N GLU A 90 -10.98 -4.79 -6.37
CA GLU A 90 -12.17 -4.92 -7.20
C GLU A 90 -12.79 -3.55 -7.52
N GLY A 91 -12.91 -2.66 -6.53
CA GLY A 91 -13.41 -1.29 -6.73
C GLY A 91 -12.59 -0.52 -7.78
N PHE A 92 -11.26 -0.64 -7.75
CA PHE A 92 -10.39 -0.03 -8.75
C PHE A 92 -10.60 -0.61 -10.15
N TRP A 93 -10.88 -1.90 -10.25
CA TRP A 93 -11.22 -2.57 -11.50
C TRP A 93 -12.59 -2.13 -12.03
N GLU A 94 -13.64 -2.26 -11.22
CA GLU A 94 -15.04 -2.01 -11.61
C GLU A 94 -15.34 -0.53 -11.90
N ARG A 95 -14.63 0.38 -11.24
CA ARG A 95 -14.84 1.84 -11.36
C ARG A 95 -13.76 2.53 -12.18
N HIS A 96 -12.93 1.76 -12.89
CA HIS A 96 -11.85 2.30 -13.72
C HIS A 96 -10.91 3.25 -12.95
N GLY A 97 -10.61 2.93 -11.69
CA GLY A 97 -9.76 3.73 -10.80
C GLY A 97 -8.28 3.75 -11.20
N LEU A 98 -7.95 3.20 -12.37
CA LEU A 98 -6.58 3.12 -12.88
C LEU A 98 -6.53 3.35 -14.40
N GLN A 99 -5.39 3.84 -14.89
CA GLN A 99 -5.05 3.88 -16.31
C GLN A 99 -3.68 3.23 -16.52
N CYS A 100 -2.56 3.96 -16.34
CA CYS A 100 -1.23 3.35 -16.46
C CYS A 100 -0.92 2.31 -15.38
N GLY A 101 -1.60 2.36 -14.23
CA GLY A 101 -1.45 1.41 -13.12
C GLY A 101 -0.29 1.71 -12.17
N TYR A 102 0.57 2.69 -12.46
CA TYR A 102 1.78 2.92 -11.67
C TYR A 102 1.51 3.37 -10.23
N CYS A 103 0.54 4.25 -10.01
CA CYS A 103 0.15 4.69 -8.67
C CYS A 103 -0.77 3.69 -7.94
N THR A 104 -1.34 2.73 -8.67
CA THR A 104 -2.47 1.92 -8.20
C THR A 104 -2.16 1.10 -6.95
N PRO A 105 -1.03 0.39 -6.82
CA PRO A 105 -0.73 -0.34 -5.60
C PRO A 105 -0.70 0.56 -4.36
N GLY A 106 0.06 1.65 -4.42
CA GLY A 106 0.15 2.59 -3.30
C GLY A 106 -1.16 3.30 -2.99
N MET A 107 -1.96 3.59 -4.02
CA MET A 107 -3.29 4.20 -3.87
C MET A 107 -4.26 3.24 -3.17
N ILE A 108 -4.28 1.97 -3.56
CA ILE A 108 -5.07 0.91 -2.93
C ILE A 108 -4.69 0.75 -1.46
N MET A 109 -3.39 0.70 -1.14
CA MET A 109 -2.94 0.54 0.24
C MET A 109 -3.36 1.73 1.12
N ALA A 110 -3.22 2.97 0.62
CA ALA A 110 -3.70 4.17 1.32
C ALA A 110 -5.23 4.15 1.50
N ALA A 111 -5.98 3.78 0.46
CA ALA A 111 -7.43 3.71 0.48
C ALA A 111 -7.95 2.61 1.42
N THR A 112 -7.25 1.49 1.54
CA THR A 112 -7.58 0.42 2.49
C THR A 112 -7.58 0.95 3.92
N GLN A 113 -6.58 1.72 4.32
CA GLN A 113 -6.56 2.34 5.65
C GLN A 113 -7.72 3.32 5.86
N ILE A 114 -8.17 4.05 4.81
CA ILE A 114 -9.30 4.97 4.93
C ILE A 114 -10.56 4.22 5.35
N ILE A 115 -10.89 3.12 4.67
CA ILE A 115 -12.11 2.34 4.98
C ILE A 115 -11.99 1.54 6.28
N GLU A 116 -10.79 1.15 6.68
CA GLU A 116 -10.55 0.52 7.99
C GLU A 116 -10.81 1.48 9.16
N ARG A 117 -10.46 2.75 8.98
CA ARG A 117 -10.70 3.80 10.00
C ARG A 117 -12.13 4.30 10.03
N ASN A 118 -12.76 4.41 8.87
CA ASN A 118 -14.14 4.83 8.70
C ASN A 118 -14.80 3.98 7.60
N ALA A 119 -15.70 3.08 7.99
CA ALA A 119 -16.37 2.17 7.07
C ALA A 119 -17.34 2.87 6.11
N ASP A 120 -17.70 4.14 6.36
CA ASP A 120 -18.58 4.94 5.51
C ASP A 120 -17.99 6.34 5.25
N PRO A 121 -16.83 6.43 4.58
CA PRO A 121 -16.18 7.70 4.38
C PRO A 121 -16.93 8.55 3.35
N SER A 122 -17.08 9.83 3.63
CA SER A 122 -17.56 10.81 2.66
C SER A 122 -16.54 10.98 1.53
N ARG A 123 -17.00 11.49 0.38
CA ARG A 123 -16.09 11.80 -0.74
C ARG A 123 -14.98 12.78 -0.37
N GLU A 124 -15.25 13.70 0.55
CA GLU A 124 -14.27 14.67 1.04
C GLU A 124 -13.21 13.97 1.91
N GLU A 125 -13.61 13.10 2.82
CA GLU A 125 -12.68 12.29 3.62
C GLU A 125 -11.82 11.38 2.76
N ILE A 126 -12.40 10.77 1.71
CA ILE A 126 -11.64 9.97 0.74
C ILE A 126 -10.59 10.83 0.03
N ARG A 127 -10.96 12.00 -0.48
CA ARG A 127 -10.01 12.92 -1.15
C ARG A 127 -8.90 13.35 -0.22
N HIS A 128 -9.24 13.74 0.99
CA HIS A 128 -8.27 14.14 1.99
C HIS A 128 -7.33 12.99 2.38
N GLY A 129 -7.86 11.79 2.57
CA GLY A 129 -7.06 10.60 2.88
C GLY A 129 -6.09 10.18 1.76
N LEU A 130 -6.37 10.57 0.51
CA LEU A 130 -5.54 10.27 -0.65
C LEU A 130 -4.55 11.39 -1.03
N GLU A 131 -4.51 12.52 -0.34
CA GLU A 131 -3.64 13.68 -0.67
C GLU A 131 -2.15 13.32 -0.74
N GLY A 132 -1.71 12.31 0.02
CA GLY A 132 -0.35 11.79 -0.01
C GLY A 132 -0.02 10.85 -1.18
N ASN A 133 -0.94 10.63 -2.12
CA ASN A 133 -0.79 9.67 -3.22
C ASN A 133 -1.12 10.35 -4.56
N LEU A 134 -0.11 10.47 -5.44
CA LEU A 134 -0.22 11.17 -6.72
C LEU A 134 -0.64 10.23 -7.85
N CYS A 135 -1.63 10.66 -8.62
CA CYS A 135 -2.01 10.04 -9.89
C CYS A 135 -2.01 11.10 -11.00
N ARG A 136 -1.28 10.85 -12.08
CA ARG A 136 -1.19 11.78 -13.23
C ARG A 136 -2.25 11.50 -14.30
N CYS A 137 -2.89 10.34 -14.27
CA CYS A 137 -3.74 9.85 -15.35
C CYS A 137 -5.23 10.12 -15.14
N THR A 138 -5.77 9.79 -13.97
CA THR A 138 -7.22 9.60 -13.74
C THR A 138 -7.97 10.87 -13.36
N GLY A 139 -7.30 11.93 -12.90
CA GLY A 139 -7.96 13.09 -12.31
C GLY A 139 -8.67 12.78 -10.98
N TYR A 140 -8.40 11.61 -10.37
CA TYR A 140 -8.89 11.14 -9.07
C TYR A 140 -10.39 10.78 -8.99
N GLN A 141 -11.24 11.25 -9.90
CA GLN A 141 -12.69 11.03 -9.83
C GLN A 141 -13.05 9.54 -9.73
N HIS A 142 -12.53 8.72 -10.63
CA HIS A 142 -12.76 7.27 -10.63
C HIS A 142 -12.11 6.57 -9.45
N ILE A 143 -10.99 7.10 -8.92
CA ILE A 143 -10.36 6.57 -7.71
C ILE A 143 -11.29 6.78 -6.50
N VAL A 144 -11.89 7.97 -6.36
CA VAL A 144 -12.86 8.23 -5.28
C VAL A 144 -14.06 7.30 -5.40
N GLU A 145 -14.58 7.09 -6.61
CA GLU A 145 -15.68 6.15 -6.87
C GLU A 145 -15.31 4.69 -6.57
N ALA A 146 -14.05 4.31 -6.82
CA ALA A 146 -13.53 2.99 -6.47
C ALA A 146 -13.51 2.77 -4.95
N VAL A 147 -13.10 3.76 -4.19
CA VAL A 147 -13.10 3.69 -2.71
C VAL A 147 -14.52 3.64 -2.17
N GLU A 148 -15.46 4.44 -2.70
CA GLU A 148 -16.88 4.37 -2.33
C GLU A 148 -17.48 2.99 -2.61
N TYR A 149 -17.13 2.37 -3.75
CA TYR A 149 -17.56 1.01 -4.10
C TYR A 149 -17.03 0.00 -3.07
N ALA A 150 -15.73 0.05 -2.79
CA ALA A 150 -15.09 -0.85 -1.82
C ALA A 150 -15.69 -0.70 -0.42
N ALA A 151 -15.91 0.53 0.05
CA ALA A 151 -16.55 0.80 1.33
C ALA A 151 -17.95 0.19 1.44
N LYS A 152 -18.76 0.30 0.39
CA LYS A 152 -20.11 -0.31 0.34
C LYS A 152 -20.02 -1.83 0.35
N LYS A 153 -19.11 -2.42 -0.40
CA LYS A 153 -18.95 -3.87 -0.50
C LYS A 153 -18.43 -4.49 0.80
N SER A 154 -17.54 -3.82 1.49
CA SER A 154 -16.97 -4.31 2.76
C SER A 154 -17.96 -4.32 3.93
N ARG A 155 -19.15 -3.69 3.77
CA ARG A 155 -20.22 -3.65 4.78
C ARG A 155 -21.27 -4.77 4.62
N VAL A 156 -21.22 -5.51 3.54
CA VAL A 156 -22.11 -6.65 3.22
C VAL A 156 -21.44 -7.96 3.60
#